data_f65767c78332c925f41a6298be5811d7
#
_entry.id   f65767c78332c925f41a6298be5811d7
#
_cell.length_a   1.000
_cell.length_b   1.000
_cell.length_c   1.000
_cell.angle_alpha   90.00
_cell.angle_beta   90.00
_cell.angle_gamma   90.00
#
_symmetry.space_group_name_H-M   'P 1'
#
loop_
_entity.id
_entity.type
_entity.pdbx_description
1 polymer ?
#
loop_
_entity_poly.entity_id
_entity_poly.type
_entity_poly.pdbx_seq_one_letter_code
_entity_poly.pdbx_strand_id
1 'polypeptide(L)'
;MTKPPIYILAIESSCDDTAAAVLENNKVLSNIVARQSIHEEYGGVVPELASRAHQQNIVPVIDVALKKANIDKSQLSGIAFTQGPGLMGSLLVGTSFAKSMAIALNIPLMAIHHMHAHVLAHFIDEEGFDKPEFPFLAMTISGGHTQIIKVKSFFDMEIIGETTDDAVGEAFDKSAKILGLPYPGGPLIDKFAQEGNPKAFQFTKPKVDGLNFSFSGLKTQILYFVQKNLAQNPNFIEENKNDICASIQHTIIQILMDKLKLAVAETGINQIAIGGGVSANSGIRNTLKEAQTKYGWKTFVPKFEYTTDNAAMIGIVGYHKFLENQFNDASVVSKARIEF
;
A
#
# COMPACT_ATOMS: atom_id res chain seq x y z
N MET A 1 31.01 3.47 -22.83
CA MET A 1 29.78 4.12 -23.33
C MET A 1 28.70 3.86 -22.29
N THR A 2 28.10 4.87 -21.71
CA THR A 2 26.95 4.74 -20.83
C THR A 2 25.78 4.21 -21.66
N LYS A 3 25.07 3.18 -21.16
CA LYS A 3 23.85 2.71 -21.83
C LYS A 3 22.84 3.87 -21.90
N PRO A 4 22.05 3.98 -22.98
CA PRO A 4 21.01 5.00 -23.06
C PRO A 4 20.03 4.82 -21.89
N PRO A 5 19.45 5.93 -21.38
CA PRO A 5 18.47 5.84 -20.30
C PRO A 5 17.21 5.10 -20.77
N ILE A 6 16.61 4.35 -19.85
CA ILE A 6 15.34 3.64 -20.06
C ILE A 6 14.24 4.48 -19.43
N TYR A 7 13.29 4.94 -20.24
CA TYR A 7 12.14 5.72 -19.78
C TYR A 7 10.90 4.83 -19.70
N ILE A 8 10.36 4.62 -18.50
CA ILE A 8 9.14 3.83 -18.28
C ILE A 8 8.01 4.77 -17.89
N LEU A 9 6.92 4.77 -18.69
CA LEU A 9 5.64 5.32 -18.26
C LEU A 9 4.90 4.25 -17.47
N ALA A 10 4.50 4.59 -16.24
CA ALA A 10 3.74 3.72 -15.37
C ALA A 10 2.34 4.25 -15.14
N ILE A 11 1.35 3.33 -15.06
CA ILE A 11 -0.07 3.64 -14.88
C ILE A 11 -0.62 2.79 -13.74
N GLU A 12 -1.20 3.44 -12.72
CA GLU A 12 -1.92 2.81 -11.62
C GLU A 12 -3.40 3.22 -11.66
N SER A 13 -4.28 2.22 -11.63
CA SER A 13 -5.74 2.43 -11.62
C SER A 13 -6.48 1.28 -10.94
N SER A 14 -5.90 0.65 -9.91
CA SER A 14 -6.47 -0.57 -9.32
C SER A 14 -7.70 -0.34 -8.44
N CYS A 15 -7.84 0.83 -7.84
CA CYS A 15 -8.92 1.14 -6.90
C CYS A 15 -9.61 2.47 -7.25
N ASP A 16 -9.35 3.53 -6.50
CA ASP A 16 -9.96 4.86 -6.67
C ASP A 16 -8.97 5.95 -7.09
N ASP A 17 -7.68 5.77 -6.88
CA ASP A 17 -6.67 6.71 -7.32
C ASP A 17 -6.23 6.45 -8.77
N THR A 18 -6.29 7.50 -9.62
CA THR A 18 -5.70 7.46 -10.97
C THR A 18 -4.31 8.04 -10.92
N ALA A 19 -3.28 7.23 -11.18
CA ALA A 19 -1.92 7.73 -11.15
C ALA A 19 -1.13 7.41 -12.42
N ALA A 20 -0.18 8.31 -12.76
CA ALA A 20 0.85 8.10 -13.77
C ALA A 20 2.20 8.61 -13.28
N ALA A 21 3.26 7.89 -13.61
CA ALA A 21 4.63 8.24 -13.29
C ALA A 21 5.54 8.02 -14.51
N VAL A 22 6.60 8.81 -14.60
CA VAL A 22 7.69 8.58 -15.54
C VAL A 22 8.96 8.32 -14.74
N LEU A 23 9.61 7.20 -15.04
CA LEU A 23 10.90 6.85 -14.45
C LEU A 23 11.99 6.89 -15.51
N GLU A 24 13.16 7.39 -15.12
CA GLU A 24 14.42 7.21 -15.84
C GLU A 24 15.23 6.14 -15.09
N ASN A 25 15.32 4.95 -15.66
CA ASN A 25 15.86 3.78 -14.97
C ASN A 25 15.07 3.53 -13.66
N ASN A 26 15.72 3.56 -12.50
CA ASN A 26 15.11 3.40 -11.19
C ASN A 26 14.80 4.74 -10.46
N LYS A 27 15.00 5.89 -11.13
CA LYS A 27 14.74 7.22 -10.59
C LYS A 27 13.39 7.74 -11.07
N VAL A 28 12.58 8.26 -10.17
CA VAL A 28 11.29 8.88 -10.48
C VAL A 28 11.51 10.31 -10.97
N LEU A 29 11.09 10.62 -12.19
CA LEU A 29 11.08 11.97 -12.77
C LEU A 29 9.78 12.70 -12.47
N SER A 30 8.66 11.95 -12.44
CA SER A 30 7.34 12.48 -12.07
C SER A 30 6.48 11.37 -11.49
N ASN A 31 5.61 11.72 -10.54
CA ASN A 31 4.58 10.84 -9.98
C ASN A 31 3.34 11.70 -9.70
N ILE A 32 2.28 11.48 -10.45
CA ILE A 32 1.05 12.28 -10.43
C ILE A 32 -0.08 11.38 -9.98
N VAL A 33 -0.81 11.81 -8.95
CA VAL A 33 -1.96 11.08 -8.41
C VAL A 33 -3.18 12.01 -8.44
N ALA A 34 -4.24 11.58 -9.09
CA ALA A 34 -5.55 12.21 -9.06
C ALA A 34 -6.46 11.43 -8.12
N ARG A 35 -6.66 11.94 -6.91
CA ARG A 35 -7.51 11.34 -5.88
C ARG A 35 -8.98 11.60 -6.14
N GLN A 36 -9.81 10.66 -5.73
CA GLN A 36 -11.27 10.71 -5.88
C GLN A 36 -11.94 10.94 -4.52
N SER A 37 -12.02 12.19 -4.06
CA SER A 37 -12.62 12.55 -2.75
C SER A 37 -14.11 12.21 -2.63
N ILE A 38 -14.81 11.99 -3.75
CA ILE A 38 -16.24 11.65 -3.74
C ILE A 38 -16.56 10.42 -2.87
N HIS A 39 -15.62 9.49 -2.73
CA HIS A 39 -15.80 8.27 -1.95
C HIS A 39 -15.90 8.53 -0.43
N GLU A 40 -15.42 9.67 0.04
CA GLU A 40 -15.55 10.08 1.45
C GLU A 40 -17.02 10.28 1.83
N GLU A 41 -17.85 10.80 0.90
CA GLU A 41 -19.28 11.01 1.11
C GLU A 41 -20.07 9.70 1.24
N TYR A 42 -19.56 8.61 0.64
CA TYR A 42 -20.18 7.29 0.71
C TYR A 42 -19.61 6.40 1.81
N GLY A 43 -18.59 6.87 2.52
CA GLY A 43 -17.92 6.10 3.59
C GLY A 43 -17.15 4.88 3.09
N GLY A 44 -16.68 4.92 1.83
CA GLY A 44 -15.90 3.88 1.17
C GLY A 44 -15.99 3.95 -0.35
N VAL A 45 -15.16 3.15 -1.03
CA VAL A 45 -15.06 3.19 -2.50
C VAL A 45 -16.31 2.61 -3.16
N VAL A 46 -16.89 3.38 -4.11
CA VAL A 46 -17.99 2.95 -4.98
C VAL A 46 -17.43 2.59 -6.34
N PRO A 47 -17.39 1.30 -6.74
CA PRO A 47 -16.64 0.82 -7.91
C PRO A 47 -17.04 1.48 -9.23
N GLU A 48 -18.34 1.76 -9.44
CA GLU A 48 -18.82 2.41 -10.65
C GLU A 48 -18.34 3.87 -10.75
N LEU A 49 -18.38 4.61 -9.66
CA LEU A 49 -17.88 5.99 -9.62
C LEU A 49 -16.38 6.02 -9.84
N ALA A 50 -15.65 5.08 -9.21
CA ALA A 50 -14.21 4.96 -9.38
C ALA A 50 -13.83 4.77 -10.86
N SER A 51 -14.46 3.81 -11.56
CA SER A 51 -14.15 3.55 -12.97
C SER A 51 -14.47 4.73 -13.89
N ARG A 52 -15.55 5.46 -13.65
CA ARG A 52 -15.91 6.68 -14.41
C ARG A 52 -14.88 7.80 -14.19
N ALA A 53 -14.44 8.00 -12.96
CA ALA A 53 -13.42 8.99 -12.66
C ALA A 53 -12.07 8.64 -13.30
N HIS A 54 -11.68 7.36 -13.33
CA HIS A 54 -10.49 6.93 -14.08
C HIS A 54 -10.57 7.28 -15.56
N GLN A 55 -11.72 7.10 -16.21
CA GLN A 55 -11.91 7.48 -17.63
C GLN A 55 -11.69 8.98 -17.86
N GLN A 56 -12.11 9.81 -16.93
CA GLN A 56 -11.94 11.27 -17.01
C GLN A 56 -10.50 11.70 -16.73
N ASN A 57 -9.85 11.03 -15.78
CA ASN A 57 -8.56 11.45 -15.24
C ASN A 57 -7.35 10.90 -15.99
N ILE A 58 -7.45 9.74 -16.66
CA ILE A 58 -6.29 9.02 -17.17
C ILE A 58 -5.48 9.84 -18.19
N VAL A 59 -6.15 10.50 -19.15
CA VAL A 59 -5.47 11.32 -20.15
C VAL A 59 -4.76 12.53 -19.53
N PRO A 60 -5.44 13.39 -18.75
CA PRO A 60 -4.80 14.55 -18.14
C PRO A 60 -3.68 14.16 -17.16
N VAL A 61 -3.83 13.07 -16.40
CA VAL A 61 -2.80 12.62 -15.45
C VAL A 61 -1.53 12.20 -16.18
N ILE A 62 -1.66 11.45 -17.28
CA ILE A 62 -0.51 11.03 -18.11
C ILE A 62 0.15 12.23 -18.80
N ASP A 63 -0.63 13.15 -19.35
CA ASP A 63 -0.10 14.37 -19.98
C ASP A 63 0.71 15.20 -18.98
N VAL A 64 0.19 15.40 -17.75
CA VAL A 64 0.90 16.10 -16.69
C VAL A 64 2.15 15.35 -16.26
N ALA A 65 2.11 14.01 -16.16
CA ALA A 65 3.27 13.20 -15.81
C ALA A 65 4.41 13.36 -16.83
N LEU A 66 4.13 13.25 -18.12
CA LEU A 66 5.09 13.45 -19.19
C LEU A 66 5.67 14.86 -19.21
N LYS A 67 4.82 15.89 -19.07
CA LYS A 67 5.26 17.30 -19.03
C LYS A 67 6.16 17.58 -17.83
N LYS A 68 5.80 17.10 -16.63
CA LYS A 68 6.64 17.28 -15.44
C LYS A 68 7.97 16.55 -15.52
N ALA A 69 7.99 15.38 -16.16
CA ALA A 69 9.21 14.64 -16.44
C ALA A 69 10.07 15.30 -17.53
N ASN A 70 9.53 16.24 -18.28
CA ASN A 70 10.13 16.82 -19.48
C ASN A 70 10.52 15.74 -20.53
N ILE A 71 9.65 14.74 -20.71
CA ILE A 71 9.84 13.61 -21.64
C ILE A 71 8.74 13.65 -22.70
N ASP A 72 9.13 13.61 -23.97
CA ASP A 72 8.19 13.38 -25.06
C ASP A 72 7.83 11.88 -25.13
N LYS A 73 6.58 11.58 -25.48
CA LYS A 73 6.10 10.20 -25.60
C LYS A 73 6.92 9.31 -26.55
N SER A 74 7.58 9.90 -27.54
CA SER A 74 8.46 9.18 -28.48
C SER A 74 9.78 8.72 -27.83
N GLN A 75 10.14 9.25 -26.66
CA GLN A 75 11.33 8.85 -25.90
C GLN A 75 11.06 7.66 -24.96
N LEU A 76 9.79 7.29 -24.78
CA LEU A 76 9.43 6.18 -23.89
C LEU A 76 10.00 4.85 -24.41
N SER A 77 10.60 4.08 -23.51
CA SER A 77 11.14 2.75 -23.78
C SER A 77 10.10 1.65 -23.57
N GLY A 78 9.11 1.87 -22.71
CA GLY A 78 8.06 0.91 -22.40
C GLY A 78 6.97 1.48 -21.49
N ILE A 79 5.85 0.75 -21.40
CA ILE A 79 4.70 1.11 -20.56
C ILE A 79 4.46 0.00 -19.54
N ALA A 80 4.43 0.35 -18.25
CA ALA A 80 4.03 -0.51 -17.16
C ALA A 80 2.63 -0.14 -16.69
N PHE A 81 1.77 -1.12 -16.40
CA PHE A 81 0.42 -0.86 -15.90
C PHE A 81 0.00 -1.90 -14.89
N THR A 82 -0.87 -1.54 -13.98
CA THR A 82 -1.41 -2.46 -12.99
C THR A 82 -2.39 -3.44 -13.63
N GLN A 83 -2.00 -4.72 -13.64
CA GLN A 83 -2.85 -5.81 -14.12
C GLN A 83 -3.91 -6.18 -13.09
N GLY A 84 -3.58 -6.11 -11.81
CA GLY A 84 -4.36 -6.51 -10.65
C GLY A 84 -3.46 -6.84 -9.45
N PRO A 85 -4.07 -7.23 -8.30
CA PRO A 85 -5.52 -7.23 -8.04
C PRO A 85 -6.12 -5.81 -7.98
N GLY A 86 -7.47 -5.72 -8.03
CA GLY A 86 -8.18 -4.44 -7.92
C GLY A 86 -9.61 -4.49 -8.43
N LEU A 87 -10.26 -3.33 -8.52
CA LEU A 87 -11.61 -3.17 -9.05
C LEU A 87 -11.59 -3.35 -10.57
N MET A 88 -12.34 -4.32 -11.09
CA MET A 88 -12.29 -4.68 -12.51
C MET A 88 -12.54 -3.48 -13.44
N GLY A 89 -13.53 -2.64 -13.15
CA GLY A 89 -13.85 -1.46 -13.96
C GLY A 89 -12.71 -0.44 -13.99
N SER A 90 -12.06 -0.22 -12.87
CA SER A 90 -10.91 0.67 -12.71
C SER A 90 -9.68 0.13 -13.46
N LEU A 91 -9.35 -1.14 -13.25
CA LEU A 91 -8.25 -1.84 -13.93
C LEU A 91 -8.40 -1.81 -15.47
N LEU A 92 -9.64 -1.99 -15.98
CA LEU A 92 -9.91 -2.00 -17.42
C LEU A 92 -9.57 -0.66 -18.07
N VAL A 93 -9.77 0.46 -17.37
CA VAL A 93 -9.43 1.80 -17.91
C VAL A 93 -7.91 1.91 -18.10
N GLY A 94 -7.10 1.63 -17.05
CA GLY A 94 -5.65 1.69 -17.14
C GLY A 94 -5.07 0.70 -18.14
N THR A 95 -5.55 -0.55 -18.13
CA THR A 95 -5.11 -1.58 -19.07
C THR A 95 -5.40 -1.21 -20.52
N SER A 96 -6.62 -0.72 -20.81
CA SER A 96 -6.99 -0.34 -22.18
C SER A 96 -6.15 0.83 -22.70
N PHE A 97 -5.93 1.82 -21.84
CA PHE A 97 -5.08 2.96 -22.19
C PHE A 97 -3.62 2.53 -22.43
N ALA A 98 -3.04 1.75 -21.49
CA ALA A 98 -1.67 1.26 -21.62
C ALA A 98 -1.43 0.47 -22.90
N LYS A 99 -2.33 -0.47 -23.21
CA LYS A 99 -2.29 -1.26 -24.46
C LYS A 99 -2.36 -0.37 -25.70
N SER A 100 -3.34 0.52 -25.76
CA SER A 100 -3.54 1.40 -26.93
C SER A 100 -2.31 2.26 -27.18
N MET A 101 -1.73 2.81 -26.11
CA MET A 101 -0.53 3.65 -26.21
C MET A 101 0.72 2.83 -26.58
N ALA A 102 0.90 1.63 -26.02
CA ALA A 102 2.02 0.74 -26.35
C ALA A 102 1.98 0.31 -27.82
N ILE A 103 0.81 -0.04 -28.35
CA ILE A 103 0.60 -0.38 -29.76
C ILE A 103 0.91 0.83 -30.65
N ALA A 104 0.37 2.01 -30.32
CA ALA A 104 0.55 3.21 -31.14
C ALA A 104 2.02 3.67 -31.22
N LEU A 105 2.79 3.47 -30.13
CA LEU A 105 4.20 3.83 -30.05
C LEU A 105 5.13 2.68 -30.47
N ASN A 106 4.60 1.49 -30.67
CA ASN A 106 5.36 0.27 -30.97
C ASN A 106 6.46 -0.01 -29.92
N ILE A 107 6.11 0.08 -28.63
CA ILE A 107 7.01 -0.13 -27.49
C ILE A 107 6.50 -1.25 -26.59
N PRO A 108 7.38 -1.90 -25.78
CA PRO A 108 7.03 -2.96 -24.86
C PRO A 108 5.97 -2.57 -23.83
N LEU A 109 5.12 -3.56 -23.49
CA LEU A 109 4.09 -3.46 -22.46
C LEU A 109 4.42 -4.43 -21.32
N MET A 110 4.28 -3.97 -20.06
CA MET A 110 4.56 -4.76 -18.87
C MET A 110 3.37 -4.73 -17.92
N ALA A 111 2.78 -5.89 -17.69
CA ALA A 111 1.70 -6.08 -16.72
C ALA A 111 2.29 -6.31 -15.33
N ILE A 112 1.85 -5.51 -14.35
CA ILE A 112 2.42 -5.47 -13.00
C ILE A 112 1.39 -5.95 -11.99
N HIS A 113 1.84 -6.80 -11.07
CA HIS A 113 1.09 -7.18 -9.89
C HIS A 113 1.16 -6.04 -8.85
N HIS A 114 0.01 -5.49 -8.47
CA HIS A 114 -0.11 -4.35 -7.56
C HIS A 114 0.61 -4.57 -6.21
N MET A 115 0.46 -5.76 -5.62
CA MET A 115 1.11 -6.05 -4.34
C MET A 115 2.63 -6.19 -4.45
N HIS A 116 3.15 -6.72 -5.58
CA HIS A 116 4.60 -6.70 -5.85
C HIS A 116 5.13 -5.27 -5.93
N ALA A 117 4.33 -4.35 -6.48
CA ALA A 117 4.71 -2.95 -6.58
C ALA A 117 4.89 -2.30 -5.20
N HIS A 118 3.99 -2.55 -4.26
CA HIS A 118 4.16 -2.08 -2.88
C HIS A 118 5.42 -2.64 -2.21
N VAL A 119 5.76 -3.90 -2.46
CA VAL A 119 6.98 -4.54 -1.93
C VAL A 119 8.24 -3.93 -2.55
N LEU A 120 8.23 -3.72 -3.86
CA LEU A 120 9.40 -3.27 -4.61
C LEU A 120 9.57 -1.74 -4.68
N ALA A 121 8.64 -0.96 -4.14
CA ALA A 121 8.75 0.50 -4.04
C ALA A 121 10.03 0.96 -3.32
N HIS A 122 10.61 0.13 -2.46
CA HIS A 122 11.89 0.39 -1.78
C HIS A 122 13.10 0.42 -2.71
N PHE A 123 12.97 -0.06 -3.95
CA PHE A 123 14.05 -0.04 -4.94
C PHE A 123 14.06 1.22 -5.82
N ILE A 124 13.07 2.11 -5.65
CA ILE A 124 13.11 3.46 -6.21
C ILE A 124 14.35 4.17 -5.67
N ASP A 125 15.06 4.85 -6.55
CA ASP A 125 16.28 5.58 -6.19
C ASP A 125 15.92 6.94 -5.60
N GLU A 126 16.00 7.04 -4.28
CA GLU A 126 15.68 8.24 -3.50
C GLU A 126 16.83 8.56 -2.55
N GLU A 127 17.25 9.82 -2.57
CA GLU A 127 18.30 10.31 -1.67
C GLU A 127 17.85 10.17 -0.20
N GLY A 128 18.72 9.58 0.62
CA GLY A 128 18.46 9.39 2.06
C GLY A 128 17.60 8.17 2.41
N PHE A 129 17.28 7.32 1.43
CA PHE A 129 16.55 6.07 1.66
C PHE A 129 17.40 4.86 1.28
N ASP A 130 17.67 4.02 2.27
CA ASP A 130 18.35 2.75 2.06
C ASP A 130 17.44 1.73 1.41
N LYS A 131 18.02 0.82 0.62
CA LYS A 131 17.32 -0.27 -0.05
C LYS A 131 17.59 -1.59 0.67
N PRO A 132 16.58 -2.47 0.81
CA PRO A 132 16.84 -3.81 1.34
C PRO A 132 17.68 -4.65 0.38
N GLU A 133 18.47 -5.56 0.92
CA GLU A 133 19.19 -6.58 0.18
C GLU A 133 18.40 -7.89 0.23
N PHE A 134 18.43 -8.66 -0.85
CA PHE A 134 17.79 -9.98 -0.86
C PHE A 134 18.57 -11.01 -0.05
N PRO A 135 17.93 -11.92 0.69
CA PRO A 135 16.49 -11.94 0.96
C PRO A 135 16.09 -10.97 2.07
N PHE A 136 14.86 -10.47 2.02
CA PHE A 136 14.28 -9.67 3.07
C PHE A 136 12.81 -10.06 3.34
N LEU A 137 12.27 -9.66 4.49
CA LEU A 137 10.85 -9.75 4.80
C LEU A 137 10.15 -8.45 4.42
N ALA A 138 9.06 -8.54 3.66
CA ALA A 138 8.17 -7.42 3.42
C ALA A 138 6.87 -7.62 4.19
N MET A 139 6.38 -6.57 4.86
CA MET A 139 5.04 -6.54 5.44
C MET A 139 4.19 -5.54 4.66
N THR A 140 3.24 -6.05 3.88
CA THR A 140 2.27 -5.21 3.17
C THR A 140 1.03 -5.01 4.03
N ILE A 141 0.70 -3.75 4.31
CA ILE A 141 -0.39 -3.32 5.20
C ILE A 141 -1.22 -2.23 4.54
N SER A 142 -2.42 -2.59 4.12
CA SER A 142 -3.33 -1.69 3.39
C SER A 142 -4.79 -1.85 3.85
N GLY A 143 -5.71 -1.17 3.19
CA GLY A 143 -7.15 -1.33 3.40
C GLY A 143 -7.64 -2.73 3.04
N GLY A 144 -7.04 -3.40 2.06
CA GLY A 144 -7.46 -4.71 1.57
C GLY A 144 -6.52 -5.87 1.90
N HIS A 145 -5.27 -5.61 2.31
CA HIS A 145 -4.26 -6.66 2.50
C HIS A 145 -3.46 -6.46 3.78
N THR A 146 -3.14 -7.58 4.43
CA THR A 146 -2.17 -7.65 5.52
C THR A 146 -1.40 -8.95 5.36
N GLN A 147 -0.15 -8.85 4.91
CA GLN A 147 0.66 -10.02 4.53
C GLN A 147 2.10 -9.86 5.01
N ILE A 148 2.75 -10.97 5.34
CA ILE A 148 4.20 -11.09 5.49
C ILE A 148 4.70 -11.90 4.31
N ILE A 149 5.67 -11.36 3.59
CA ILE A 149 6.19 -11.88 2.34
C ILE A 149 7.69 -12.09 2.51
N LYS A 150 8.18 -13.27 2.20
CA LYS A 150 9.61 -13.56 2.06
C LYS A 150 10.03 -13.24 0.62
N VAL A 151 10.87 -12.23 0.46
CA VAL A 151 11.31 -11.73 -0.84
C VAL A 151 12.71 -12.26 -1.09
N LYS A 152 12.87 -13.16 -2.05
CA LYS A 152 14.14 -13.81 -2.39
C LYS A 152 14.84 -13.12 -3.56
N SER A 153 14.05 -12.54 -4.48
CA SER A 153 14.52 -11.72 -5.61
C SER A 153 13.38 -10.81 -6.09
N PHE A 154 13.60 -10.02 -7.14
CA PHE A 154 12.55 -9.14 -7.72
C PHE A 154 11.28 -9.90 -8.15
N PHE A 155 11.39 -11.17 -8.54
CA PHE A 155 10.26 -11.95 -9.07
C PHE A 155 10.09 -13.31 -8.37
N ASP A 156 10.82 -13.55 -7.27
CA ASP A 156 10.65 -14.72 -6.40
C ASP A 156 10.25 -14.25 -5.00
N MET A 157 8.95 -14.27 -4.74
CA MET A 157 8.34 -13.83 -3.51
C MET A 157 7.35 -14.89 -3.03
N GLU A 158 7.25 -15.06 -1.72
CA GLU A 158 6.43 -16.08 -1.07
C GLU A 158 5.67 -15.45 0.09
N ILE A 159 4.33 -15.53 0.09
CA ILE A 159 3.51 -15.16 1.25
C ILE A 159 3.71 -16.22 2.31
N ILE A 160 4.24 -15.84 3.47
CA ILE A 160 4.45 -16.73 4.62
C ILE A 160 3.44 -16.49 5.75
N GLY A 161 2.64 -15.45 5.67
CA GLY A 161 1.56 -15.16 6.60
C GLY A 161 0.64 -14.08 6.02
N GLU A 162 -0.66 -14.22 6.27
CA GLU A 162 -1.67 -13.26 5.80
C GLU A 162 -2.84 -13.16 6.77
N THR A 163 -3.69 -12.14 6.59
CA THR A 163 -4.91 -12.03 7.39
C THR A 163 -5.93 -13.08 6.97
N THR A 164 -6.59 -13.68 7.96
CA THR A 164 -7.66 -14.68 7.75
C THR A 164 -9.05 -14.04 7.73
N ASP A 165 -9.13 -12.73 8.01
CA ASP A 165 -10.39 -11.99 8.07
C ASP A 165 -10.18 -10.53 7.59
N ASP A 166 -10.47 -9.53 8.41
CA ASP A 166 -10.30 -8.13 8.05
C ASP A 166 -8.81 -7.79 7.83
N ALA A 167 -8.50 -6.93 6.85
CA ALA A 167 -7.18 -6.32 6.74
C ALA A 167 -6.98 -5.26 7.84
N VAL A 168 -5.72 -4.94 8.15
CA VAL A 168 -5.38 -3.99 9.21
C VAL A 168 -5.94 -2.58 8.97
N GLY A 169 -5.96 -2.10 7.72
CA GLY A 169 -6.55 -0.81 7.39
C GLY A 169 -8.07 -0.82 7.59
N GLU A 170 -8.74 -1.90 7.20
CA GLU A 170 -10.16 -2.10 7.47
C GLU A 170 -10.46 -2.16 8.97
N ALA A 171 -9.57 -2.75 9.78
CA ALA A 171 -9.69 -2.76 11.23
C ALA A 171 -9.59 -1.34 11.82
N PHE A 172 -8.70 -0.50 11.31
CA PHE A 172 -8.63 0.93 11.68
C PHE A 172 -9.92 1.67 11.30
N ASP A 173 -10.39 1.53 10.06
CA ASP A 173 -11.59 2.24 9.57
C ASP A 173 -12.86 1.80 10.31
N LYS A 174 -13.03 0.49 10.56
CA LYS A 174 -14.14 -0.04 11.36
C LYS A 174 -14.09 0.47 12.81
N SER A 175 -12.91 0.55 13.40
CA SER A 175 -12.73 1.10 14.75
C SER A 175 -13.07 2.59 14.80
N ALA A 176 -12.60 3.37 13.84
CA ALA A 176 -12.92 4.79 13.69
C ALA A 176 -14.43 5.02 13.55
N LYS A 177 -15.10 4.21 12.71
CA LYS A 177 -16.55 4.28 12.54
C LYS A 177 -17.33 4.04 13.85
N ILE A 178 -16.87 3.12 14.69
CA ILE A 178 -17.48 2.88 16.03
C ILE A 178 -17.34 4.12 16.91
N LEU A 179 -16.26 4.88 16.77
CA LEU A 179 -16.00 6.12 17.50
C LEU A 179 -16.68 7.36 16.88
N GLY A 180 -17.45 7.19 15.80
CA GLY A 180 -18.09 8.31 15.08
C GLY A 180 -17.13 9.17 14.26
N LEU A 181 -15.92 8.67 13.95
CA LEU A 181 -14.95 9.38 13.13
C LEU A 181 -15.28 9.18 11.64
N PRO A 182 -15.04 10.20 10.78
CA PRO A 182 -15.28 10.09 9.34
C PRO A 182 -14.29 9.15 8.64
N TYR A 183 -14.63 8.78 7.41
CA TYR A 183 -13.74 8.02 6.51
C TYR A 183 -12.80 8.97 5.72
N PRO A 184 -11.51 8.59 5.50
CA PRO A 184 -10.83 7.39 6.01
C PRO A 184 -10.46 7.53 7.50
N GLY A 185 -10.76 6.49 8.28
CA GLY A 185 -10.63 6.53 9.74
C GLY A 185 -9.22 6.30 10.26
N GLY A 186 -8.41 5.50 9.52
CA GLY A 186 -7.05 5.15 9.95
C GLY A 186 -6.16 6.35 10.27
N PRO A 187 -6.04 7.36 9.39
CA PRO A 187 -5.28 8.58 9.65
C PRO A 187 -5.79 9.39 10.87
N LEU A 188 -7.09 9.35 11.13
CA LEU A 188 -7.68 10.04 12.29
C LEU A 188 -7.34 9.32 13.60
N ILE A 189 -7.41 7.98 13.62
CA ILE A 189 -6.95 7.21 14.79
C ILE A 189 -5.48 7.51 15.05
N ASP A 190 -4.63 7.51 14.03
CA ASP A 190 -3.20 7.84 14.20
C ASP A 190 -3.00 9.25 14.78
N LYS A 191 -3.73 10.24 14.26
CA LYS A 191 -3.66 11.62 14.74
C LYS A 191 -4.04 11.74 16.22
N PHE A 192 -5.19 11.19 16.64
CA PHE A 192 -5.64 11.27 18.02
C PHE A 192 -4.78 10.40 18.95
N ALA A 193 -4.25 9.29 18.47
CA ALA A 193 -3.39 8.40 19.25
C ALA A 193 -2.08 9.08 19.69
N GLN A 194 -1.59 10.08 18.95
CA GLN A 194 -0.35 10.81 19.30
C GLN A 194 -0.44 11.57 20.62
N GLU A 195 -1.65 11.96 21.03
CA GLU A 195 -1.92 12.73 22.24
C GLU A 195 -2.51 11.86 23.37
N GLY A 196 -2.75 10.56 23.10
CA GLY A 196 -3.40 9.64 24.04
C GLY A 196 -2.43 8.72 24.76
N ASN A 197 -2.91 8.13 25.86
CA ASN A 197 -2.22 7.09 26.61
C ASN A 197 -2.51 5.71 25.98
N PRO A 198 -1.51 5.02 25.39
CA PRO A 198 -1.71 3.73 24.73
C PRO A 198 -2.04 2.58 25.70
N LYS A 199 -1.96 2.81 27.02
CA LYS A 199 -2.25 1.83 28.07
C LYS A 199 -3.50 2.17 28.89
N ALA A 200 -4.25 3.21 28.52
CA ALA A 200 -5.47 3.61 29.22
C ALA A 200 -6.55 2.53 29.19
N PHE A 201 -6.67 1.86 28.04
CA PHE A 201 -7.62 0.76 27.83
C PHE A 201 -6.91 -0.46 27.26
N GLN A 202 -7.41 -1.65 27.61
CA GLN A 202 -6.80 -2.91 27.17
C GLN A 202 -7.75 -3.65 26.25
N PHE A 203 -7.25 -4.01 25.06
CA PHE A 203 -7.93 -4.89 24.12
C PHE A 203 -7.13 -6.18 23.96
N THR A 204 -7.84 -7.31 23.88
CA THR A 204 -7.22 -8.63 23.76
C THR A 204 -6.84 -8.87 22.29
N LYS A 205 -5.62 -9.34 22.05
CA LYS A 205 -5.17 -9.75 20.74
C LYS A 205 -5.86 -11.05 20.33
N PRO A 206 -6.44 -11.14 19.10
CA PRO A 206 -6.97 -12.41 18.60
C PRO A 206 -5.88 -13.49 18.56
N LYS A 207 -6.27 -14.73 18.86
CA LYS A 207 -5.35 -15.88 18.76
C LYS A 207 -5.49 -16.48 17.36
N VAL A 208 -4.40 -16.49 16.61
CA VAL A 208 -4.30 -17.07 15.27
C VAL A 208 -2.97 -17.82 15.17
N ASP A 209 -3.00 -19.01 14.58
CA ASP A 209 -1.84 -19.87 14.47
C ASP A 209 -0.80 -19.35 13.46
N GLY A 210 0.46 -19.69 13.69
CA GLY A 210 1.55 -19.36 12.82
C GLY A 210 1.71 -17.86 12.56
N LEU A 211 2.05 -17.50 11.33
CA LEU A 211 2.32 -16.13 10.89
C LEU A 211 1.07 -15.36 10.44
N ASN A 212 -0.10 -15.99 10.45
CA ASN A 212 -1.36 -15.37 10.03
C ASN A 212 -1.85 -14.33 11.02
N PHE A 213 -2.68 -13.38 10.52
CA PHE A 213 -3.29 -12.31 11.30
C PHE A 213 -4.81 -12.53 11.42
N SER A 214 -5.42 -11.88 12.41
CA SER A 214 -6.86 -11.68 12.51
C SER A 214 -7.13 -10.35 13.23
N PHE A 215 -8.12 -9.61 12.75
CA PHE A 215 -8.52 -8.32 13.32
C PHE A 215 -10.01 -8.24 13.63
N SER A 216 -10.86 -9.14 13.12
CA SER A 216 -12.32 -9.08 13.28
C SER A 216 -12.76 -9.14 14.74
N GLY A 217 -12.06 -9.92 15.57
CA GLY A 217 -12.31 -9.99 17.01
C GLY A 217 -12.05 -8.67 17.76
N LEU A 218 -11.09 -7.88 17.31
CA LEU A 218 -10.78 -6.56 17.88
C LEU A 218 -11.95 -5.58 17.68
N LYS A 219 -12.51 -5.53 16.47
CA LYS A 219 -13.71 -4.70 16.18
C LYS A 219 -14.83 -4.97 17.17
N THR A 220 -15.13 -6.24 17.42
CA THR A 220 -16.21 -6.65 18.33
C THR A 220 -15.94 -6.23 19.78
N GLN A 221 -14.70 -6.36 20.23
CA GLN A 221 -14.29 -5.91 21.57
C GLN A 221 -14.44 -4.39 21.72
N ILE A 222 -13.99 -3.61 20.72
CA ILE A 222 -14.12 -2.14 20.72
C ILE A 222 -15.59 -1.73 20.76
N LEU A 223 -16.44 -2.40 19.97
CA LEU A 223 -17.88 -2.11 19.94
C LEU A 223 -18.52 -2.30 21.33
N TYR A 224 -18.31 -3.46 21.94
CA TYR A 224 -18.87 -3.73 23.27
C TYR A 224 -18.27 -2.82 24.35
N PHE A 225 -16.99 -2.53 24.30
CA PHE A 225 -16.33 -1.61 25.20
C PHE A 225 -16.97 -0.22 25.12
N VAL A 226 -17.15 0.33 23.91
CA VAL A 226 -17.77 1.64 23.69
C VAL A 226 -19.22 1.64 24.16
N GLN A 227 -20.03 0.65 23.77
CA GLN A 227 -21.44 0.55 24.18
C GLN A 227 -21.61 0.49 25.70
N LYS A 228 -20.80 -0.32 26.39
CA LYS A 228 -20.81 -0.45 27.85
C LYS A 228 -20.53 0.88 28.56
N ASN A 229 -19.55 1.64 28.07
CA ASN A 229 -19.16 2.90 28.70
C ASN A 229 -20.12 4.03 28.36
N LEU A 230 -20.66 4.09 27.12
CA LEU A 230 -21.68 5.06 26.72
C LEU A 230 -22.98 4.90 27.54
N ALA A 231 -23.34 3.68 27.93
CA ALA A 231 -24.48 3.43 28.84
C ALA A 231 -24.33 4.06 30.21
N GLN A 232 -23.09 4.32 30.67
CA GLN A 232 -22.76 4.95 31.94
C GLN A 232 -22.46 6.44 31.81
N ASN A 233 -21.81 6.83 30.72
CA ASN A 233 -21.44 8.21 30.43
C ASN A 233 -21.63 8.50 28.93
N PRO A 234 -22.68 9.25 28.56
CA PRO A 234 -22.94 9.61 27.15
C PRO A 234 -21.81 10.38 26.45
N ASN A 235 -20.93 11.06 27.22
CA ASN A 235 -19.80 11.81 26.70
C ASN A 235 -18.50 11.01 26.68
N PHE A 236 -18.54 9.71 27.00
CA PHE A 236 -17.36 8.88 27.20
C PHE A 236 -16.37 8.92 26.03
N ILE A 237 -16.87 8.84 24.78
CA ILE A 237 -15.99 8.89 23.60
C ILE A 237 -15.30 10.24 23.50
N GLU A 238 -16.03 11.33 23.67
CA GLU A 238 -15.48 12.70 23.53
C GLU A 238 -14.42 12.98 24.58
N GLU A 239 -14.67 12.56 25.82
CA GLU A 239 -13.75 12.74 26.95
C GLU A 239 -12.49 11.87 26.87
N ASN A 240 -12.56 10.72 26.18
CA ASN A 240 -11.48 9.72 26.15
C ASN A 240 -10.99 9.41 24.73
N LYS A 241 -11.32 10.22 23.73
CA LYS A 241 -11.05 9.97 22.31
C LYS A 241 -9.59 9.63 22.03
N ASN A 242 -8.68 10.43 22.55
CA ASN A 242 -7.24 10.26 22.34
C ASN A 242 -6.74 8.95 22.94
N ASP A 243 -7.16 8.64 24.16
CA ASP A 243 -6.78 7.42 24.88
C ASP A 243 -7.35 6.16 24.23
N ILE A 244 -8.59 6.22 23.75
CA ILE A 244 -9.21 5.10 23.02
C ILE A 244 -8.46 4.86 21.72
N CYS A 245 -8.19 5.90 20.93
CA CYS A 245 -7.44 5.79 19.68
C CYS A 245 -6.02 5.26 19.91
N ALA A 246 -5.32 5.77 20.95
CA ALA A 246 -3.98 5.30 21.31
C ALA A 246 -3.98 3.81 21.73
N SER A 247 -4.97 3.37 22.49
CA SER A 247 -5.08 1.98 22.95
C SER A 247 -5.41 1.02 21.79
N ILE A 248 -6.28 1.43 20.87
CA ILE A 248 -6.59 0.68 19.63
C ILE A 248 -5.34 0.53 18.79
N GLN A 249 -4.68 1.66 18.45
CA GLN A 249 -3.46 1.67 17.65
C GLN A 249 -2.36 0.81 18.28
N HIS A 250 -2.15 0.93 19.58
CA HIS A 250 -1.18 0.13 20.32
C HIS A 250 -1.45 -1.37 20.19
N THR A 251 -2.70 -1.80 20.33
CA THR A 251 -3.08 -3.20 20.20
C THR A 251 -2.82 -3.73 18.78
N ILE A 252 -3.18 -2.95 17.74
CA ILE A 252 -2.93 -3.31 16.35
C ILE A 252 -1.42 -3.43 16.08
N ILE A 253 -0.63 -2.45 16.55
CA ILE A 253 0.83 -2.49 16.41
C ILE A 253 1.43 -3.72 17.09
N GLN A 254 0.93 -4.07 18.29
CA GLN A 254 1.39 -5.28 18.99
C GLN A 254 1.09 -6.56 18.18
N ILE A 255 -0.08 -6.67 17.55
CA ILE A 255 -0.42 -7.82 16.69
C ILE A 255 0.58 -7.92 15.53
N LEU A 256 0.85 -6.82 14.83
CA LEU A 256 1.80 -6.79 13.71
C LEU A 256 3.21 -7.16 14.15
N MET A 257 3.70 -6.56 15.24
CA MET A 257 5.05 -6.78 15.74
C MET A 257 5.28 -8.18 16.28
N ASP A 258 4.27 -8.81 16.89
CA ASP A 258 4.40 -10.19 17.38
C ASP A 258 4.57 -11.17 16.21
N LYS A 259 3.85 -10.96 15.10
CA LYS A 259 4.00 -11.79 13.88
C LYS A 259 5.32 -11.52 13.16
N LEU A 260 5.79 -10.28 13.10
CA LEU A 260 7.12 -9.96 12.55
C LEU A 260 8.24 -10.64 13.36
N LYS A 261 8.17 -10.60 14.70
CA LYS A 261 9.14 -11.31 15.55
C LYS A 261 9.17 -12.80 15.27
N LEU A 262 8.00 -13.41 15.12
CA LEU A 262 7.90 -14.83 14.80
C LEU A 262 8.47 -15.10 13.40
N ALA A 263 8.15 -14.28 12.39
CA ALA A 263 8.68 -14.43 11.04
C ALA A 263 10.22 -14.31 11.01
N VAL A 264 10.80 -13.36 11.75
CA VAL A 264 12.25 -13.23 11.89
C VAL A 264 12.85 -14.48 12.56
N ALA A 265 12.21 -15.01 13.62
CA ALA A 265 12.69 -16.20 14.31
C ALA A 265 12.65 -17.46 13.42
N GLU A 266 11.60 -17.62 12.60
CA GLU A 266 11.44 -18.77 11.71
C GLU A 266 12.33 -18.70 10.47
N THR A 267 12.56 -17.50 9.92
CA THR A 267 13.30 -17.33 8.65
C THR A 267 14.78 -16.98 8.84
N GLY A 268 15.16 -16.47 10.01
CA GLY A 268 16.49 -15.90 10.26
C GLY A 268 16.75 -14.57 9.53
N ILE A 269 15.76 -14.01 8.82
CA ILE A 269 15.90 -12.76 8.06
C ILE A 269 15.56 -11.57 8.96
N ASN A 270 16.51 -10.66 9.15
CA ASN A 270 16.36 -9.48 10.02
C ASN A 270 16.21 -8.15 9.25
N GLN A 271 16.14 -8.21 7.93
CA GLN A 271 15.82 -7.07 7.06
C GLN A 271 14.30 -7.02 6.84
N ILE A 272 13.64 -5.94 7.23
CA ILE A 272 12.18 -5.81 7.22
C ILE A 272 11.78 -4.54 6.49
N ALA A 273 11.07 -4.69 5.39
CA ALA A 273 10.47 -3.61 4.63
C ALA A 273 8.96 -3.53 4.91
N ILE A 274 8.38 -2.34 4.95
CA ILE A 274 6.94 -2.17 5.04
C ILE A 274 6.40 -1.43 3.82
N GLY A 275 5.19 -1.80 3.35
CA GLY A 275 4.53 -1.16 2.21
C GLY A 275 3.01 -1.13 2.38
N GLY A 276 2.32 -0.40 1.50
CA GLY A 276 0.88 -0.20 1.55
C GLY A 276 0.47 1.00 2.41
N GLY A 277 -0.75 1.50 2.22
CA GLY A 277 -1.24 2.77 2.79
C GLY A 277 -1.12 2.88 4.31
N VAL A 278 -1.29 1.78 5.06
CA VAL A 278 -1.17 1.77 6.53
C VAL A 278 0.30 1.93 6.98
N SER A 279 1.28 1.72 6.10
CA SER A 279 2.69 2.01 6.41
C SER A 279 2.99 3.50 6.63
N ALA A 280 2.03 4.38 6.30
CA ALA A 280 2.07 5.80 6.64
C ALA A 280 1.84 6.08 8.14
N ASN A 281 1.24 5.14 8.89
CA ASN A 281 0.91 5.29 10.31
C ASN A 281 2.16 5.58 11.15
N SER A 282 2.13 6.67 11.91
CA SER A 282 3.28 7.16 12.68
C SER A 282 3.70 6.20 13.80
N GLY A 283 2.74 5.57 14.47
CA GLY A 283 3.00 4.59 15.54
C GLY A 283 3.73 3.34 15.02
N ILE A 284 3.34 2.83 13.83
CA ILE A 284 4.01 1.69 13.18
C ILE A 284 5.45 2.07 12.81
N ARG A 285 5.66 3.23 12.18
CA ARG A 285 6.99 3.73 11.80
C ARG A 285 7.92 3.89 12.99
N ASN A 286 7.42 4.50 14.07
CA ASN A 286 8.19 4.69 15.30
C ASN A 286 8.57 3.35 15.93
N THR A 287 7.62 2.41 16.02
CA THR A 287 7.87 1.07 16.58
C THR A 287 8.91 0.29 15.76
N LEU A 288 8.88 0.38 14.42
CA LEU A 288 9.90 -0.24 13.57
C LEU A 288 11.28 0.42 13.73
N LYS A 289 11.32 1.73 13.91
CA LYS A 289 12.57 2.43 14.22
C LYS A 289 13.17 1.99 15.56
N GLU A 290 12.33 1.83 16.59
CA GLU A 290 12.74 1.30 17.89
C GLU A 290 13.23 -0.15 17.78
N ALA A 291 12.63 -0.95 16.91
CA ALA A 291 13.01 -2.34 16.67
C ALA A 291 14.45 -2.49 16.13
N GLN A 292 14.97 -1.48 15.43
CA GLN A 292 16.38 -1.45 14.99
C GLN A 292 17.33 -1.58 16.18
N THR A 293 17.10 -0.77 17.20
CA THR A 293 17.94 -0.77 18.41
C THR A 293 17.62 -1.98 19.32
N LYS A 294 16.33 -2.31 19.44
CA LYS A 294 15.88 -3.32 20.41
C LYS A 294 16.15 -4.76 19.97
N TYR A 295 16.05 -5.04 18.66
CA TYR A 295 16.15 -6.39 18.11
C TYR A 295 17.29 -6.56 17.08
N GLY A 296 18.01 -5.49 16.77
CA GLY A 296 19.07 -5.50 15.75
C GLY A 296 18.51 -5.64 14.33
N TRP A 297 17.27 -5.27 14.08
CA TRP A 297 16.67 -5.33 12.75
C TRP A 297 17.18 -4.20 11.86
N LYS A 298 17.23 -4.45 10.56
CA LYS A 298 17.34 -3.41 9.54
C LYS A 298 15.94 -3.15 9.01
N THR A 299 15.38 -1.95 9.24
CA THR A 299 14.00 -1.65 8.84
C THR A 299 13.98 -0.60 7.74
N PHE A 300 13.15 -0.86 6.73
CA PHE A 300 13.00 -0.03 5.53
C PHE A 300 11.57 0.47 5.47
N VAL A 301 11.42 1.78 5.51
CA VAL A 301 10.13 2.46 5.44
C VAL A 301 10.15 3.35 4.20
N PRO A 302 9.18 3.23 3.28
CA PRO A 302 9.22 3.98 2.04
C PRO A 302 8.98 5.47 2.30
N LYS A 303 9.42 6.32 1.36
CA LYS A 303 9.06 7.73 1.34
C LYS A 303 7.53 7.85 1.36
N PHE A 304 7.02 8.86 2.06
CA PHE A 304 5.57 8.98 2.31
C PHE A 304 4.74 8.92 1.02
N GLU A 305 5.22 9.52 -0.05
CA GLU A 305 4.52 9.53 -1.35
C GLU A 305 4.43 8.16 -2.05
N TYR A 306 5.19 7.14 -1.59
CA TYR A 306 5.15 5.76 -2.11
C TYR A 306 4.43 4.79 -1.17
N THR A 307 3.82 5.27 -0.09
CA THR A 307 3.09 4.41 0.85
C THR A 307 1.70 4.04 0.36
N THR A 308 0.97 5.00 -0.20
CA THR A 308 -0.36 4.79 -0.79
C THR A 308 -0.23 4.40 -2.26
N ASP A 309 -1.36 4.10 -2.91
CA ASP A 309 -1.39 3.76 -4.33
C ASP A 309 -0.81 4.90 -5.16
N ASN A 310 0.16 4.55 -6.00
CA ASN A 310 0.89 5.49 -6.85
C ASN A 310 1.50 4.77 -8.05
N ALA A 311 1.81 5.50 -9.11
CA ALA A 311 2.35 4.89 -10.31
C ALA A 311 3.88 4.67 -10.27
N ALA A 312 4.61 5.36 -9.39
CA ALA A 312 6.05 5.15 -9.29
C ALA A 312 6.40 3.73 -8.83
N MET A 313 5.59 3.14 -7.91
CA MET A 313 5.75 1.75 -7.49
C MET A 313 5.51 0.75 -8.64
N ILE A 314 4.59 1.07 -9.56
CA ILE A 314 4.36 0.27 -10.76
C ILE A 314 5.54 0.40 -11.72
N GLY A 315 6.08 1.61 -11.84
CA GLY A 315 7.20 1.93 -12.72
C GLY A 315 8.49 1.23 -12.35
N ILE A 316 8.81 1.13 -11.06
CA ILE A 316 10.04 0.44 -10.63
C ILE A 316 9.98 -1.06 -10.95
N VAL A 317 8.84 -1.72 -10.78
CA VAL A 317 8.67 -3.12 -11.19
C VAL A 317 8.74 -3.24 -12.72
N GLY A 318 8.11 -2.30 -13.44
CA GLY A 318 8.20 -2.21 -14.91
C GLY A 318 9.64 -2.07 -15.39
N TYR A 319 10.45 -1.23 -14.75
CA TYR A 319 11.87 -1.09 -15.07
C TYR A 319 12.64 -2.40 -14.90
N HIS A 320 12.45 -3.14 -13.80
CA HIS A 320 13.11 -4.44 -13.59
C HIS A 320 12.63 -5.49 -14.58
N LYS A 321 11.33 -5.53 -14.92
CA LYS A 321 10.82 -6.39 -16.01
C LYS A 321 11.40 -6.04 -17.36
N PHE A 322 11.57 -4.74 -17.65
CA PHE A 322 12.20 -4.28 -18.89
C PHE A 322 13.64 -4.79 -19.03
N LEU A 323 14.42 -4.74 -17.96
CA LEU A 323 15.80 -5.24 -17.93
C LEU A 323 15.89 -6.75 -18.21
N GLU A 324 14.88 -7.51 -17.79
CA GLU A 324 14.81 -8.96 -18.01
C GLU A 324 14.03 -9.35 -19.27
N ASN A 325 13.60 -8.37 -20.10
CA ASN A 325 12.78 -8.58 -21.29
C ASN A 325 11.47 -9.35 -21.01
N GLN A 326 10.88 -9.16 -19.80
CA GLN A 326 9.60 -9.75 -19.40
C GLN A 326 8.44 -8.89 -19.91
N PHE A 327 8.13 -9.01 -21.20
CA PHE A 327 7.10 -8.22 -21.88
C PHE A 327 5.81 -9.01 -22.06
N ASN A 328 4.70 -8.31 -22.14
CA ASN A 328 3.38 -8.84 -22.42
C ASN A 328 2.92 -8.39 -23.81
N ASP A 329 2.18 -9.24 -24.48
CA ASP A 329 1.49 -8.87 -25.72
C ASP A 329 0.14 -8.18 -25.43
N ALA A 330 -0.53 -7.72 -26.46
CA ALA A 330 -1.80 -7.02 -26.34
C ALA A 330 -2.98 -7.92 -25.90
N SER A 331 -2.81 -9.23 -25.81
CA SER A 331 -3.84 -10.17 -25.32
C SER A 331 -3.94 -10.17 -23.79
N VAL A 332 -2.94 -9.61 -23.07
CA VAL A 332 -2.95 -9.54 -21.61
C VAL A 332 -4.24 -8.87 -21.09
N VAL A 333 -4.84 -9.44 -20.05
CA VAL A 333 -6.11 -8.97 -19.47
C VAL A 333 -5.94 -8.53 -18.02
N SER A 334 -6.79 -7.59 -17.59
CA SER A 334 -6.91 -7.22 -16.17
C SER A 334 -7.44 -8.40 -15.37
N LYS A 335 -7.04 -8.49 -14.11
CA LYS A 335 -7.47 -9.53 -13.17
C LYS A 335 -7.85 -8.90 -11.84
N ALA A 336 -9.16 -8.92 -11.50
CA ALA A 336 -9.64 -8.41 -10.21
C ALA A 336 -9.04 -9.18 -9.03
N ARG A 337 -8.75 -10.47 -9.25
CA ARG A 337 -8.00 -11.34 -8.34
C ARG A 337 -6.85 -11.97 -9.12
N ILE A 338 -5.67 -11.96 -8.54
CA ILE A 338 -4.47 -12.55 -9.11
C ILE A 338 -3.68 -13.16 -7.95
N GLU A 339 -3.21 -14.38 -8.13
CA GLU A 339 -2.35 -15.03 -7.16
C GLU A 339 -1.02 -14.28 -7.09
N PHE A 340 -0.47 -14.28 -5.89
CA PHE A 340 0.77 -13.55 -5.57
C PHE A 340 1.99 -14.21 -6.22
#